data_2ed00dde8a17030f7c7e20a7cd485e61
#
_entry.id   2ed00dde8a17030f7c7e20a7cd485e61
#
_cell.length_a   1.000
_cell.length_b   1.000
_cell.length_c   1.000
_cell.angle_alpha   90.00
_cell.angle_beta   90.00
_cell.angle_gamma   90.00
#
_symmetry.space_group_name_H-M   'P 1'
#
loop_
_entity.id
_entity.type
_entity.pdbx_description
1 polymer ?
#
loop_
_entity_poly.entity_id
_entity_poly.type
_entity_poly.pdbx_seq_one_letter_code
_entity_poly.pdbx_strand_id
1 'polypeptide(L)'
;MTIKRLFLVSVCVLFSILSSAQGRYSTRLLENGTMLFFNPCKLVAMQKETSLVYDMTYLTDSDSVTVNMTYTAQDLHVSEVRIVSGTAAYQTANYSIFYREKEKKGIATRIHISCPKNIYEDLFLSDTPMRIEIVSKEGGVRSFTYKKSKWVKERENILEAIALLK
;
A
#
# COMPACT_ATOMS: atom_id res chain seq x y z
N MET A 1 27.81 -40.94 3.03
CA MET A 1 26.76 -39.99 3.30
C MET A 1 25.45 -40.53 2.75
N THR A 2 24.49 -40.90 3.62
CA THR A 2 23.34 -41.73 3.25
C THR A 2 22.31 -40.90 2.47
N ILE A 3 21.72 -41.47 1.41
CA ILE A 3 20.69 -40.88 0.53
C ILE A 3 19.58 -40.17 1.34
N LYS A 4 19.21 -40.71 2.52
CA LYS A 4 18.23 -40.08 3.44
C LYS A 4 18.65 -38.67 3.91
N ARG A 5 19.94 -38.41 4.16
CA ARG A 5 20.43 -37.09 4.58
C ARG A 5 20.40 -36.09 3.43
N LEU A 6 20.71 -36.55 2.20
CA LEU A 6 20.65 -35.72 1.00
C LEU A 6 19.21 -35.29 0.69
N PHE A 7 18.25 -36.20 0.86
CA PHE A 7 16.83 -35.92 0.66
C PHE A 7 16.29 -34.92 1.68
N LEU A 8 16.67 -35.05 2.97
CA LEU A 8 16.27 -34.13 4.02
C LEU A 8 16.79 -32.72 3.79
N VAL A 9 18.05 -32.57 3.38
CA VAL A 9 18.66 -31.27 3.04
C VAL A 9 17.95 -30.62 1.83
N SER A 10 17.64 -31.40 0.80
CA SER A 10 16.92 -30.91 -0.39
C SER A 10 15.52 -30.40 -0.04
N VAL A 11 14.78 -31.11 0.82
CA VAL A 11 13.44 -30.69 1.28
C VAL A 11 13.54 -29.41 2.13
N CYS A 12 14.51 -29.29 3.03
CA CYS A 12 14.69 -28.07 3.83
C CYS A 12 15.06 -26.85 2.96
N VAL A 13 15.86 -27.02 1.91
CA VAL A 13 16.21 -25.94 0.98
C VAL A 13 14.99 -25.49 0.17
N LEU A 14 14.18 -26.43 -0.30
CA LEU A 14 12.92 -26.12 -0.99
C LEU A 14 11.94 -25.33 -0.10
N PHE A 15 11.77 -25.75 1.16
CA PHE A 15 10.94 -25.01 2.12
C PHE A 15 11.49 -23.60 2.43
N SER A 16 12.79 -23.42 2.47
CA SER A 16 13.42 -22.11 2.71
C SER A 16 13.21 -21.15 1.54
N ILE A 17 13.18 -21.65 0.30
CA ILE A 17 12.92 -20.82 -0.91
C ILE A 17 11.44 -20.40 -0.94
N LEU A 18 10.52 -21.27 -0.56
CA LEU A 18 9.08 -20.95 -0.52
C LEU A 18 8.74 -19.91 0.57
N SER A 19 9.46 -19.88 1.69
CA SER A 19 9.22 -18.89 2.76
C SER A 19 9.75 -17.49 2.43
N SER A 20 10.65 -17.35 1.47
CA SER A 20 11.21 -16.04 1.08
C SER A 20 10.29 -15.23 0.15
N ALA A 21 9.28 -15.87 -0.45
CA ALA A 21 8.33 -15.22 -1.38
C ALA A 21 7.14 -14.52 -0.68
N GLN A 22 6.93 -14.72 0.63
CA GLN A 22 5.74 -14.24 1.36
C GLN A 22 5.84 -12.81 1.91
N GLY A 23 6.71 -11.95 1.41
CA GLY A 23 7.06 -10.71 2.10
C GLY A 23 6.14 -9.48 1.87
N ARG A 24 5.44 -9.35 0.74
CA ARG A 24 4.84 -8.08 0.31
C ARG A 24 3.33 -8.09 0.15
N TYR A 25 2.74 -9.19 -0.23
CA TYR A 25 1.31 -9.35 -0.37
C TYR A 25 0.87 -10.76 0.02
N SER A 26 -0.41 -10.90 0.32
CA SER A 26 -1.09 -12.18 0.49
C SER A 26 -2.20 -12.32 -0.54
N THR A 27 -2.44 -13.53 -1.00
CA THR A 27 -3.48 -13.85 -1.97
C THR A 27 -4.56 -14.69 -1.31
N ARG A 28 -5.82 -14.37 -1.58
CA ARG A 28 -6.96 -15.15 -1.14
C ARG A 28 -7.91 -15.37 -2.32
N LEU A 29 -8.25 -16.63 -2.57
CA LEU A 29 -9.30 -16.99 -3.52
C LEU A 29 -10.66 -16.75 -2.88
N LEU A 30 -11.54 -16.08 -3.60
CA LEU A 30 -12.93 -15.81 -3.25
C LEU A 30 -13.83 -16.52 -4.28
N GLU A 31 -15.13 -16.65 -3.98
CA GLU A 31 -16.09 -17.24 -4.91
C GLU A 31 -16.13 -16.52 -6.26
N ASN A 32 -16.00 -15.21 -6.27
CA ASN A 32 -16.12 -14.37 -7.46
C ASN A 32 -14.78 -13.76 -7.91
N GLY A 33 -13.64 -14.33 -7.51
CA GLY A 33 -12.36 -13.81 -7.96
C GLY A 33 -11.22 -13.98 -6.97
N THR A 34 -10.16 -13.24 -7.20
CA THR A 34 -8.96 -13.27 -6.36
C THR A 34 -8.74 -11.93 -5.67
N MET A 35 -8.45 -11.99 -4.38
CA MET A 35 -8.05 -10.84 -3.60
C MET A 35 -6.53 -10.85 -3.40
N LEU A 36 -5.88 -9.74 -3.73
CA LEU A 36 -4.52 -9.42 -3.29
C LEU A 36 -4.60 -8.39 -2.17
N PHE A 37 -4.05 -8.73 -1.03
CA PHE A 37 -3.83 -7.78 0.06
C PHE A 37 -2.34 -7.43 0.12
N PHE A 38 -2.01 -6.18 -0.13
CA PHE A 38 -0.65 -5.67 -0.02
C PHE A 38 -0.39 -5.19 1.39
N ASN A 39 0.67 -5.73 1.99
CA ASN A 39 1.03 -5.49 3.38
C ASN A 39 1.30 -4.01 3.67
N PRO A 40 1.01 -3.53 4.89
CA PRO A 40 1.20 -2.14 5.26
C PRO A 40 2.60 -1.60 4.95
N CYS A 41 2.67 -0.49 4.24
CA CYS A 41 3.89 0.20 3.88
C CYS A 41 3.95 1.58 4.52
N LYS A 42 5.09 1.92 5.11
CA LYS A 42 5.33 3.22 5.73
C LYS A 42 5.93 4.20 4.72
N LEU A 43 5.24 5.31 4.52
CA LEU A 43 5.72 6.47 3.78
C LEU A 43 6.42 7.46 4.71
N VAL A 44 7.34 8.23 4.14
CA VAL A 44 8.08 9.28 4.84
C VAL A 44 7.35 10.59 4.63
N ALA A 45 7.10 11.32 5.72
CA ALA A 45 6.59 12.67 5.62
C ALA A 45 7.63 13.59 4.98
N MET A 46 7.18 14.45 4.08
CA MET A 46 8.02 15.52 3.53
C MET A 46 8.19 16.66 4.55
N GLN A 47 7.28 16.79 5.48
CA GLN A 47 7.32 17.71 6.62
C GLN A 47 7.62 16.96 7.90
N LYS A 48 8.39 17.55 8.83
CA LYS A 48 8.80 16.89 10.08
C LYS A 48 7.60 16.43 10.92
N GLU A 49 7.71 15.24 11.53
CA GLU A 49 6.94 14.69 12.67
C GLU A 49 5.74 13.80 12.39
N THR A 50 5.33 13.57 11.18
CA THR A 50 4.22 12.66 10.88
C THR A 50 4.67 11.47 10.04
N SER A 51 4.01 10.33 10.23
CA SER A 51 4.18 9.16 9.37
C SER A 51 2.82 8.75 8.83
N LEU A 52 2.82 8.18 7.65
CA LEU A 52 1.65 7.55 7.07
C LEU A 52 2.00 6.10 6.77
N VAL A 53 1.13 5.21 7.21
CA VAL A 53 1.16 3.79 6.83
C VAL A 53 -0.04 3.54 5.96
N TYR A 54 0.15 2.96 4.78
CA TYR A 54 -0.96 2.55 3.94
C TYR A 54 -0.87 1.07 3.59
N ASP A 55 -2.02 0.47 3.40
CA ASP A 55 -2.21 -0.85 2.83
C ASP A 55 -3.26 -0.77 1.73
N MET A 56 -3.31 -1.77 0.87
CA MET A 56 -4.30 -1.82 -0.18
C MET A 56 -4.83 -3.22 -0.42
N THR A 57 -6.05 -3.27 -0.92
CA THR A 57 -6.73 -4.49 -1.35
C THR A 57 -7.13 -4.35 -2.81
N TYR A 58 -6.65 -5.25 -3.64
CA TYR A 58 -7.00 -5.37 -5.04
C TYR A 58 -7.87 -6.62 -5.23
N LEU A 59 -9.06 -6.46 -5.80
CA LEU A 59 -9.99 -7.54 -6.12
C LEU A 59 -10.11 -7.68 -7.63
N THR A 60 -10.01 -8.90 -8.18
CA THR A 60 -10.08 -9.09 -9.65
C THR A 60 -11.44 -8.74 -10.25
N ASP A 61 -12.51 -8.93 -9.50
CA ASP A 61 -13.90 -8.67 -9.89
C ASP A 61 -14.42 -7.25 -9.56
N SER A 62 -13.58 -6.38 -9.02
CA SER A 62 -13.92 -4.98 -8.71
C SER A 62 -13.28 -4.02 -9.71
N ASP A 63 -13.95 -2.92 -10.05
CA ASP A 63 -13.39 -1.84 -10.87
C ASP A 63 -12.54 -0.85 -10.08
N SER A 64 -12.41 -1.06 -8.78
CA SER A 64 -11.65 -0.19 -7.90
C SER A 64 -10.74 -0.95 -6.95
N VAL A 65 -9.70 -0.26 -6.50
CA VAL A 65 -8.75 -0.68 -5.47
C VAL A 65 -9.09 0.03 -4.17
N THR A 66 -9.20 -0.73 -3.09
CA THR A 66 -9.33 -0.20 -1.74
C THR A 66 -7.97 0.25 -1.23
N VAL A 67 -7.84 1.51 -0.83
CA VAL A 67 -6.62 2.06 -0.21
C VAL A 67 -6.96 2.54 1.19
N ASN A 68 -6.32 1.93 2.19
CA ASN A 68 -6.45 2.32 3.59
C ASN A 68 -5.19 3.06 4.02
N MET A 69 -5.35 4.15 4.76
CA MET A 69 -4.25 4.98 5.23
C MET A 69 -4.41 5.28 6.71
N THR A 70 -3.35 5.08 7.48
CA THR A 70 -3.27 5.49 8.88
C THR A 70 -2.21 6.57 9.01
N TYR A 71 -2.58 7.74 9.46
CA TYR A 71 -1.66 8.84 9.75
C TYR A 71 -1.88 9.36 11.16
N THR A 72 -0.82 9.90 11.78
CA THR A 72 -0.88 10.53 13.10
C THR A 72 -0.62 12.02 12.95
N ALA A 73 -1.55 12.85 13.42
CA ALA A 73 -1.44 14.30 13.39
C ALA A 73 -2.06 14.91 14.66
N GLN A 74 -1.75 16.15 14.98
CA GLN A 74 -2.33 16.82 16.16
C GLN A 74 -3.73 17.20 15.75
N ASP A 75 -4.45 17.52 15.18
CA ASP A 75 -5.86 17.66 14.79
C ASP A 75 -5.95 17.99 13.29
N LEU A 76 -6.52 17.08 12.55
CA LEU A 76 -6.65 17.28 11.13
C LEU A 76 -8.06 16.88 10.68
N HIS A 77 -8.84 17.86 10.30
CA HIS A 77 -10.08 17.62 9.60
C HIS A 77 -9.78 17.46 8.11
N VAL A 78 -9.80 16.23 7.63
CA VAL A 78 -9.56 15.92 6.21
C VAL A 78 -10.67 16.54 5.37
N SER A 79 -10.30 17.15 4.25
CA SER A 79 -11.23 17.56 3.20
C SER A 79 -11.11 16.69 1.96
N GLU A 80 -9.88 16.28 1.65
CA GLU A 80 -9.57 15.56 0.42
C GLU A 80 -8.31 14.70 0.59
N VAL A 81 -8.24 13.62 -0.17
CA VAL A 81 -7.05 12.78 -0.33
C VAL A 81 -6.62 12.83 -1.79
N ARG A 82 -5.32 13.00 -2.02
CA ARG A 82 -4.70 12.94 -3.35
C ARG A 82 -3.61 11.87 -3.36
N ILE A 83 -3.53 11.12 -4.46
CA ILE A 83 -2.44 10.20 -4.74
C ILE A 83 -1.85 10.61 -6.09
N VAL A 84 -0.55 10.85 -6.14
CA VAL A 84 0.12 11.38 -7.33
C VAL A 84 1.40 10.60 -7.60
N SER A 85 1.67 10.28 -8.86
CA SER A 85 2.93 9.68 -9.31
C SER A 85 3.21 10.10 -10.76
N GLY A 86 4.25 10.91 -10.97
CA GLY A 86 4.51 11.51 -12.28
C GLY A 86 3.35 12.36 -12.79
N THR A 87 2.79 11.97 -13.93
CA THR A 87 1.61 12.61 -14.53
C THR A 87 0.27 11.98 -14.08
N ALA A 88 0.32 10.79 -13.48
CA ALA A 88 -0.86 10.11 -12.96
C ALA A 88 -1.28 10.72 -11.63
N ALA A 89 -2.57 11.01 -11.48
CA ALA A 89 -3.12 11.58 -10.26
C ALA A 89 -4.54 11.08 -10.01
N TYR A 90 -4.86 10.84 -8.76
CA TYR A 90 -6.20 10.57 -8.26
C TYR A 90 -6.48 11.48 -7.07
N GLN A 91 -7.65 12.11 -7.04
CA GLN A 91 -8.11 12.89 -5.90
C GLN A 91 -9.55 12.57 -5.57
N THR A 92 -9.88 12.58 -4.29
CA THR A 92 -11.24 12.31 -3.82
C THR A 92 -11.53 13.00 -2.48
N ALA A 93 -12.73 13.56 -2.38
CA ALA A 93 -13.33 13.97 -1.12
C ALA A 93 -14.23 12.87 -0.51
N ASN A 94 -14.42 11.76 -1.24
CA ASN A 94 -15.19 10.62 -0.77
C ASN A 94 -14.26 9.64 -0.04
N TYR A 95 -14.30 9.68 1.27
CA TYR A 95 -13.53 8.81 2.15
C TYR A 95 -14.37 8.41 3.38
N SER A 96 -14.01 7.29 4.00
CA SER A 96 -14.58 6.85 5.27
C SER A 96 -13.52 6.85 6.36
N ILE A 97 -13.89 7.21 7.57
CA ILE A 97 -13.02 7.11 8.75
C ILE A 97 -13.36 5.82 9.48
N PHE A 98 -12.40 4.91 9.62
CA PHE A 98 -12.57 3.67 10.37
C PHE A 98 -12.39 3.87 11.86
N TYR A 99 -11.39 4.65 12.26
CA TYR A 99 -11.18 5.02 13.66
C TYR A 99 -10.37 6.30 13.81
N ARG A 100 -10.47 6.89 14.99
CA ARG A 100 -9.61 7.97 15.48
C ARG A 100 -9.24 7.66 16.93
N GLU A 101 -7.94 7.55 17.21
CA GLU A 101 -7.41 7.21 18.52
C GLU A 101 -6.35 8.20 18.96
N LYS A 102 -6.39 8.59 20.26
CA LYS A 102 -5.40 9.49 20.83
C LYS A 102 -4.11 8.72 21.11
N GLU A 103 -3.01 9.21 20.55
CA GLU A 103 -1.66 8.71 20.77
C GLU A 103 -0.78 9.75 21.44
N LYS A 104 0.47 9.35 21.84
CA LYS A 104 1.45 10.27 22.45
C LYS A 104 1.81 11.47 21.54
N LYS A 105 1.74 11.30 20.23
CA LYS A 105 2.15 12.31 19.23
C LYS A 105 0.98 12.98 18.51
N GLY A 106 -0.24 12.74 18.92
CA GLY A 106 -1.43 13.32 18.27
C GLY A 106 -2.58 12.33 18.19
N ILE A 107 -3.37 12.44 17.14
CA ILE A 107 -4.51 11.56 16.86
C ILE A 107 -4.16 10.67 15.68
N ALA A 108 -4.12 9.36 15.90
CA ALA A 108 -4.05 8.38 14.83
C ALA A 108 -5.41 8.29 14.16
N THR A 109 -5.45 8.53 12.86
CA THR A 109 -6.69 8.46 12.07
C THR A 109 -6.48 7.46 10.95
N ARG A 110 -7.38 6.47 10.84
CA ARG A 110 -7.42 5.53 9.73
C ARG A 110 -8.56 5.87 8.80
N ILE A 111 -8.23 6.16 7.56
CA ILE A 111 -9.17 6.48 6.50
C ILE A 111 -9.12 5.43 5.40
N HIS A 112 -10.20 5.32 4.68
CA HIS A 112 -10.41 4.44 3.55
C HIS A 112 -10.88 5.25 2.34
N ILE A 113 -10.31 4.97 1.18
CA ILE A 113 -10.76 5.47 -0.12
C ILE A 113 -10.86 4.32 -1.12
N SER A 114 -11.67 4.52 -2.16
CA SER A 114 -11.77 3.66 -3.33
C SER A 114 -11.16 4.40 -4.52
N CYS A 115 -10.13 3.81 -5.14
CA CYS A 115 -9.45 4.37 -6.31
C CYS A 115 -9.78 3.50 -7.54
N PRO A 116 -10.21 4.07 -8.68
CA PRO A 116 -10.42 3.30 -9.91
C PRO A 116 -9.16 2.53 -10.30
N LYS A 117 -9.31 1.25 -10.71
CA LYS A 117 -8.20 0.34 -11.00
C LYS A 117 -7.22 0.89 -12.03
N ASN A 118 -7.75 1.38 -13.15
CA ASN A 118 -6.94 1.93 -14.22
C ASN A 118 -6.06 3.09 -13.73
N ILE A 119 -6.62 4.04 -12.97
CA ILE A 119 -5.85 5.16 -12.40
C ILE A 119 -4.82 4.63 -11.40
N TYR A 120 -5.22 3.66 -10.56
CA TYR A 120 -4.31 3.07 -9.57
C TYR A 120 -3.12 2.38 -10.25
N GLU A 121 -3.33 1.59 -11.30
CA GLU A 121 -2.28 0.95 -12.07
C GLU A 121 -1.34 1.99 -12.71
N ASP A 122 -1.88 3.06 -13.28
CA ASP A 122 -1.10 4.15 -13.88
C ASP A 122 -0.16 4.84 -12.89
N LEU A 123 -0.55 4.94 -11.61
CA LEU A 123 0.32 5.48 -10.56
C LEU A 123 1.62 4.67 -10.39
N PHE A 124 1.59 3.35 -10.66
CA PHE A 124 2.76 2.48 -10.56
C PHE A 124 3.55 2.36 -11.87
N LEU A 125 3.05 2.84 -13.00
CA LEU A 125 3.81 2.90 -14.25
C LEU A 125 4.88 4.01 -14.24
N SER A 126 4.76 4.99 -13.37
CA SER A 126 5.70 6.11 -13.26
C SER A 126 6.98 5.74 -12.48
N ASP A 127 8.12 6.23 -12.94
CA ASP A 127 9.39 6.18 -12.20
C ASP A 127 9.46 7.17 -11.03
N THR A 128 8.56 8.15 -11.02
CA THR A 128 8.45 9.12 -9.92
C THR A 128 7.82 8.46 -8.69
N PRO A 129 8.44 8.56 -7.51
CA PRO A 129 7.87 7.99 -6.30
C PRO A 129 6.44 8.49 -6.03
N MET A 130 5.54 7.54 -5.77
CA MET A 130 4.17 7.86 -5.41
C MET A 130 4.14 8.73 -4.15
N ARG A 131 3.28 9.72 -4.15
CA ARG A 131 3.01 10.65 -3.05
C ARG A 131 1.54 10.60 -2.69
N ILE A 132 1.26 10.51 -1.40
CA ILE A 132 -0.08 10.65 -0.83
C ILE A 132 -0.14 11.99 -0.12
N GLU A 133 -1.16 12.76 -0.41
CA GLU A 133 -1.43 14.07 0.18
C GLU A 133 -2.77 14.03 0.92
N ILE A 134 -2.73 14.41 2.18
CA ILE A 134 -3.93 14.64 3.01
C ILE A 134 -4.16 16.14 3.09
N VAL A 135 -5.24 16.60 2.50
CA VAL A 135 -5.65 18.00 2.50
C VAL A 135 -6.59 18.25 3.66
N SER A 136 -6.34 19.25 4.47
CA SER A 136 -7.21 19.65 5.57
C SER A 136 -8.26 20.66 5.13
N LYS A 137 -9.36 20.74 5.89
CA LYS A 137 -10.40 21.77 5.70
C LYS A 137 -9.86 23.18 5.91
N GLU A 138 -8.82 23.32 6.73
CA GLU A 138 -8.12 24.57 7.00
C GLU A 138 -7.11 24.95 5.89
N GLY A 139 -7.07 24.20 4.80
CA GLY A 139 -6.21 24.46 3.63
C GLY A 139 -4.77 23.94 3.75
N GLY A 140 -4.41 23.26 4.85
CA GLY A 140 -3.10 22.64 5.01
C GLY A 140 -2.98 21.36 4.18
N VAL A 141 -1.78 21.12 3.60
CA VAL A 141 -1.48 19.88 2.88
C VAL A 141 -0.35 19.12 3.59
N ARG A 142 -0.57 17.86 3.88
CA ARG A 142 0.45 16.97 4.41
C ARG A 142 0.81 15.94 3.36
N SER A 143 2.06 15.92 2.94
CA SER A 143 2.56 15.07 1.87
C SER A 143 3.45 13.96 2.41
N PHE A 144 3.23 12.74 1.94
CA PHE A 144 3.96 11.53 2.31
C PHE A 144 4.41 10.83 1.03
N THR A 145 5.66 10.40 0.98
CA THR A 145 6.22 9.75 -0.20
C THR A 145 7.09 8.57 0.14
N TYR A 146 7.34 7.72 -0.83
CA TYR A 146 8.36 6.69 -0.73
C TYR A 146 9.77 7.31 -0.72
N LYS A 147 10.69 6.65 0.00
CA LYS A 147 12.11 6.83 -0.31
C LYS A 147 12.37 6.30 -1.71
N LYS A 148 13.11 7.03 -2.55
CA LYS A 148 13.39 6.67 -3.95
C LYS A 148 13.92 5.23 -4.09
N SER A 149 14.82 4.80 -3.22
CA SER A 149 15.37 3.43 -3.22
C SER A 149 14.35 2.33 -2.91
N LYS A 150 13.27 2.66 -2.19
CA LYS A 150 12.19 1.72 -1.90
C LYS A 150 11.12 1.71 -2.99
N TRP A 151 10.95 2.84 -3.69
CA TRP A 151 9.91 2.98 -4.71
C TRP A 151 10.09 1.99 -5.84
N VAL A 152 11.28 1.89 -6.41
CA VAL A 152 11.56 0.99 -7.55
C VAL A 152 11.12 -0.44 -7.21
N LYS A 153 11.60 -0.96 -6.08
CA LYS A 153 11.27 -2.32 -5.65
C LYS A 153 9.79 -2.53 -5.33
N GLU A 154 9.15 -1.54 -4.71
CA GLU A 154 7.72 -1.63 -4.36
C GLU A 154 6.86 -1.61 -5.62
N ARG A 155 7.16 -0.72 -6.55
CA ARG A 155 6.51 -0.61 -7.84
C ARG A 155 6.57 -1.93 -8.62
N GLU A 156 7.75 -2.49 -8.76
CA GLU A 156 7.95 -3.78 -9.45
C GLU A 156 7.13 -4.88 -8.81
N ASN A 157 7.20 -5.05 -7.49
CA ASN A 157 6.43 -6.08 -6.78
C ASN A 157 4.91 -5.93 -6.97
N ILE A 158 4.40 -4.70 -6.98
CA ILE A 158 2.96 -4.45 -7.16
C ILE A 158 2.54 -4.76 -8.60
N LEU A 159 3.31 -4.29 -9.59
CA LEU A 159 3.02 -4.56 -11.01
C LEU A 159 3.10 -6.05 -11.34
N GLU A 160 4.10 -6.76 -10.83
CA GLU A 160 4.23 -8.22 -10.98
C GLU A 160 3.02 -8.95 -10.36
N ALA A 161 2.64 -8.58 -9.13
CA ALA A 161 1.50 -9.21 -8.47
C ALA A 161 0.18 -8.98 -9.22
N ILE A 162 -0.04 -7.78 -9.76
CA ILE A 162 -1.23 -7.46 -10.58
C ILE A 162 -1.19 -8.21 -11.90
N ALA A 163 -0.02 -8.32 -12.55
CA ALA A 163 0.14 -9.03 -13.82
C ALA A 163 -0.18 -10.53 -13.71
N LEU A 164 0.04 -11.15 -12.54
CA LEU A 164 -0.32 -12.55 -12.28
C LEU A 164 -1.84 -12.79 -12.23
N LEU A 165 -2.65 -11.73 -12.16
CA LEU A 165 -4.11 -11.80 -12.07
C LEU A 165 -4.83 -11.47 -13.37
N LYS A 166 -4.12 -11.01 -14.39
CA LYS A 166 -4.63 -10.72 -15.74
C LYS A 166 -4.48 -11.93 -16.64
#